data_b1923667e5c52fb4e791a989f295e958
#
_entry.id   b1923667e5c52fb4e791a989f295e958
#
_cell.length_a   1.000
_cell.length_b   1.000
_cell.length_c   1.000
_cell.angle_alpha   90.00
_cell.angle_beta   90.00
_cell.angle_gamma   90.00
#
_symmetry.space_group_name_H-M   'P 1'
#
loop_
_entity.id
_entity.type
_entity.pdbx_description
1 polymer ?
#
loop_
_entity_poly.entity_id
_entity_poly.type
_entity_poly.pdbx_seq_one_letter_code
_entity_poly.pdbx_strand_id
1 'polypeptide(L)'
;PSNNDREVTVSMIGNMRMLLSPKFRRLSLMLWTSFFCAFGTLYFLMSWIPKLMENAGYDMAVGRDAFLLFNLGGVIGIYLLGILSVKWKLTNLILNLSLVSAVSMIIFALVPNQLNILFILILLIGILQQSAFTGLYGVAAKAYPTEIRSTGVGWAIGLGRSGAVVGPALAGYLILAGYDMSANFIFFALPMIVCGLIAYKLNID
;
A
#
# COMPACT_ATOMS: atom_id res chain seq x y z
N PRO A 1 -1.86 22.13 31.82
CA PRO A 1 -1.97 22.28 30.37
C PRO A 1 -2.15 23.75 30.04
N SER A 2 -1.22 24.31 29.24
CA SER A 2 -1.28 25.71 28.84
C SER A 2 -2.53 25.97 27.98
N ASN A 3 -3.00 27.24 27.94
CA ASN A 3 -4.13 27.60 27.06
C ASN A 3 -3.88 27.18 25.61
N ASN A 4 -2.61 27.24 25.19
CA ASN A 4 -2.17 26.80 23.86
C ASN A 4 -2.46 25.31 23.60
N ASP A 5 -2.26 24.43 24.60
CA ASP A 5 -2.50 22.98 24.46
C ASP A 5 -3.99 22.68 24.33
N ARG A 6 -4.85 23.49 25.00
CA ARG A 6 -6.32 23.34 24.89
C ARG A 6 -6.83 23.83 23.54
N GLU A 7 -6.34 24.96 23.02
CA GLU A 7 -6.70 25.46 21.69
C GLU A 7 -6.29 24.50 20.57
N VAL A 8 -5.09 23.93 20.65
CA VAL A 8 -4.60 22.91 19.68
C VAL A 8 -5.47 21.66 19.74
N THR A 9 -5.83 21.18 20.93
CA THR A 9 -6.67 20.00 21.10
C THR A 9 -8.11 20.21 20.59
N VAL A 10 -8.69 21.36 20.87
CA VAL A 10 -10.03 21.72 20.38
C VAL A 10 -10.03 21.86 18.86
N SER A 11 -8.98 22.44 18.27
CA SER A 11 -8.79 22.53 16.82
C SER A 11 -8.66 21.15 16.19
N MET A 12 -7.88 20.23 16.77
CA MET A 12 -7.74 18.85 16.28
C MET A 12 -9.05 18.06 16.30
N ILE A 13 -9.82 18.15 17.37
CA ILE A 13 -11.12 17.49 17.50
C ILE A 13 -12.14 18.10 16.51
N GLY A 14 -12.12 19.42 16.35
CA GLY A 14 -12.95 20.13 15.37
C GLY A 14 -12.66 19.69 13.95
N ASN A 15 -11.40 19.59 13.59
CA ASN A 15 -10.96 19.12 12.28
C ASN A 15 -11.29 17.64 12.03
N MET A 16 -11.19 16.78 13.06
CA MET A 16 -11.62 15.38 12.95
C MET A 16 -13.14 15.26 12.71
N ARG A 17 -13.95 16.03 13.42
CA ARG A 17 -15.41 16.10 13.16
C ARG A 17 -15.70 16.52 11.73
N MET A 18 -14.91 17.43 11.16
CA MET A 18 -15.06 17.89 9.78
C MET A 18 -14.77 16.77 8.78
N LEU A 19 -13.76 15.93 9.03
CA LEU A 19 -13.41 14.77 8.17
C LEU A 19 -14.53 13.72 8.13
N LEU A 20 -15.30 13.58 9.22
CA LEU A 20 -16.44 12.67 9.32
C LEU A 20 -17.79 13.35 9.04
N SER A 21 -17.78 14.64 8.68
CA SER A 21 -19.00 15.34 8.26
C SER A 21 -19.59 14.70 6.98
N PRO A 22 -20.88 14.86 6.69
CA PRO A 22 -21.52 14.33 5.48
C PRO A 22 -20.78 14.69 4.19
N LYS A 23 -20.13 15.86 4.17
CA LYS A 23 -19.38 16.37 3.01
C LYS A 23 -18.09 15.56 2.73
N PHE A 24 -17.33 15.20 3.77
CA PHE A 24 -16.00 14.59 3.63
C PHE A 24 -15.94 13.12 4.05
N ARG A 25 -16.97 12.61 4.75
CA ARG A 25 -16.97 11.23 5.28
C ARG A 25 -16.65 10.17 4.23
N ARG A 26 -17.30 10.25 3.06
CA ARG A 26 -17.06 9.30 1.98
C ARG A 26 -15.61 9.35 1.50
N LEU A 27 -15.09 10.54 1.27
CA LEU A 27 -13.72 10.79 0.85
C LEU A 27 -12.71 10.23 1.88
N SER A 28 -12.91 10.59 3.15
CA SER A 28 -12.03 10.16 4.25
C SER A 28 -12.01 8.65 4.39
N LEU A 29 -13.17 7.99 4.42
CA LEU A 29 -13.25 6.53 4.53
C LEU A 29 -12.60 5.82 3.33
N MET A 30 -12.79 6.34 2.12
CA MET A 30 -12.16 5.79 0.92
C MET A 30 -10.63 5.89 1.00
N LEU A 31 -10.10 7.06 1.39
CA LEU A 31 -8.66 7.24 1.57
C LEU A 31 -8.09 6.34 2.68
N TRP A 32 -8.76 6.27 3.84
CA TRP A 32 -8.34 5.44 4.97
C TRP A 32 -8.27 3.96 4.57
N THR A 33 -9.30 3.47 3.86
CA THR A 33 -9.32 2.09 3.36
C THR A 33 -8.22 1.84 2.32
N SER A 34 -7.99 2.78 1.39
CA SER A 34 -6.92 2.65 0.40
C SER A 34 -5.54 2.58 1.06
N PHE A 35 -5.26 3.47 2.01
CA PHE A 35 -4.01 3.42 2.77
C PHE A 35 -3.89 2.16 3.61
N PHE A 36 -4.95 1.72 4.28
CA PHE A 36 -4.96 0.46 5.04
C PHE A 36 -4.59 -0.74 4.16
N CYS A 37 -5.22 -0.88 3.00
CA CYS A 37 -4.94 -1.94 2.05
C CYS A 37 -3.50 -1.87 1.52
N ALA A 38 -3.07 -0.68 1.11
CA ALA A 38 -1.73 -0.48 0.56
C ALA A 38 -0.62 -0.71 1.61
N PHE A 39 -0.79 -0.21 2.83
CA PHE A 39 0.12 -0.49 3.95
C PHE A 39 0.14 -1.98 4.30
N GLY A 40 -1.04 -2.62 4.38
CA GLY A 40 -1.14 -4.04 4.71
C GLY A 40 -0.35 -4.91 3.74
N THR A 41 -0.53 -4.71 2.44
CA THR A 41 0.19 -5.46 1.41
C THR A 41 1.68 -5.11 1.38
N LEU A 42 2.04 -3.82 1.47
CA LEU A 42 3.45 -3.41 1.45
C LEU A 42 4.24 -4.04 2.61
N TYR A 43 3.70 -3.94 3.83
CA TYR A 43 4.39 -4.46 5.01
C TYR A 43 4.34 -5.98 5.10
N PHE A 44 3.31 -6.64 4.55
CA PHE A 44 3.33 -8.07 4.30
C PHE A 44 4.54 -8.46 3.44
N LEU A 45 4.70 -7.85 2.26
CA LEU A 45 5.80 -8.14 1.35
C LEU A 45 7.16 -7.87 2.02
N MET A 46 7.32 -6.73 2.67
CA MET A 46 8.57 -6.38 3.35
C MET A 46 8.95 -7.35 4.48
N SER A 47 7.97 -7.83 5.22
CA SER A 47 8.22 -8.68 6.40
C SER A 47 8.38 -10.15 6.04
N TRP A 48 7.70 -10.63 5.01
CA TRP A 48 7.56 -12.06 4.78
C TRP A 48 8.24 -12.57 3.52
N ILE A 49 8.64 -11.73 2.54
CA ILE A 49 9.37 -12.20 1.34
C ILE A 49 10.54 -13.12 1.71
N PRO A 50 11.48 -12.75 2.63
CA PRO A 50 12.60 -13.63 2.93
C PRO A 50 12.16 -14.98 3.49
N LYS A 51 11.21 -14.96 4.43
CA LYS A 51 10.74 -16.19 5.09
C LYS A 51 9.92 -17.09 4.16
N LEU A 52 9.12 -16.51 3.28
CA LEU A 52 8.34 -17.27 2.31
C LEU A 52 9.25 -17.93 1.26
N MET A 53 10.34 -17.27 0.84
CA MET A 53 11.34 -17.88 -0.02
C MET A 53 12.06 -19.05 0.67
N GLU A 54 12.42 -18.89 1.95
CA GLU A 54 13.01 -19.97 2.76
C GLU A 54 12.04 -21.16 2.89
N ASN A 55 10.77 -20.90 3.21
CA ASN A 55 9.74 -21.93 3.32
C ASN A 55 9.47 -22.65 1.97
N ALA A 56 9.74 -22.00 0.85
CA ALA A 56 9.68 -22.59 -0.49
C ALA A 56 10.92 -23.44 -0.85
N GLY A 57 11.88 -23.59 0.08
CA GLY A 57 13.05 -24.44 -0.07
C GLY A 57 14.29 -23.72 -0.59
N TYR A 58 14.28 -22.38 -0.66
CA TYR A 58 15.46 -21.59 -1.04
C TYR A 58 16.34 -21.24 0.18
N ASP A 59 17.61 -21.01 -0.07
CA ASP A 59 18.54 -20.54 0.97
C ASP A 59 18.15 -19.15 1.50
N MET A 60 18.49 -18.85 2.77
CA MET A 60 18.30 -17.55 3.38
C MET A 60 18.92 -16.40 2.55
N ALA A 61 20.04 -16.64 1.86
CA ALA A 61 20.67 -15.68 0.96
C ALA A 61 19.73 -15.26 -0.18
N VAL A 62 19.04 -16.23 -0.79
CA VAL A 62 18.06 -15.98 -1.85
C VAL A 62 16.87 -15.14 -1.34
N GLY A 63 16.39 -15.43 -0.13
CA GLY A 63 15.34 -14.63 0.51
C GLY A 63 15.74 -13.18 0.75
N ARG A 64 16.98 -12.96 1.20
CA ARG A 64 17.56 -11.62 1.35
C ARG A 64 17.68 -10.90 0.00
N ASP A 65 18.16 -11.58 -1.03
CA ASP A 65 18.34 -11.00 -2.34
C ASP A 65 16.98 -10.65 -3.00
N ALA A 66 15.96 -11.48 -2.80
CA ALA A 66 14.59 -11.19 -3.16
C ALA A 66 14.06 -9.91 -2.48
N PHE A 67 14.30 -9.75 -1.17
CA PHE A 67 13.95 -8.52 -0.44
C PHE A 67 14.69 -7.29 -0.97
N LEU A 68 15.97 -7.41 -1.30
CA LEU A 68 16.74 -6.32 -1.91
C LEU A 68 16.19 -5.92 -3.27
N LEU A 69 15.83 -6.90 -4.12
CA LEU A 69 15.20 -6.64 -5.42
C LEU A 69 13.84 -5.96 -5.28
N PHE A 70 13.02 -6.38 -4.32
CA PHE A 70 11.75 -5.72 -4.03
C PHE A 70 11.95 -4.23 -3.70
N ASN A 71 12.91 -3.91 -2.83
CA ASN A 71 13.20 -2.53 -2.46
C ASN A 71 13.83 -1.72 -3.60
N LEU A 72 14.72 -2.32 -4.39
CA LEU A 72 15.29 -1.70 -5.59
C LEU A 72 14.17 -1.37 -6.60
N GLY A 73 13.25 -2.32 -6.81
CA GLY A 73 12.04 -2.08 -7.60
C GLY A 73 11.26 -0.89 -7.10
N GLY A 74 11.10 -0.75 -5.77
CA GLY A 74 10.43 0.39 -5.16
C GLY A 74 11.07 1.73 -5.49
N VAL A 75 12.38 1.83 -5.41
CA VAL A 75 13.12 3.06 -5.79
C VAL A 75 12.86 3.41 -7.26
N ILE A 76 12.99 2.44 -8.15
CA ILE A 76 12.72 2.61 -9.59
C ILE A 76 11.26 3.05 -9.79
N GLY A 77 10.34 2.39 -9.13
CA GLY A 77 8.91 2.64 -9.26
C GLY A 77 8.50 4.04 -8.81
N ILE A 78 9.02 4.52 -7.67
CA ILE A 78 8.76 5.87 -7.19
C ILE A 78 9.27 6.92 -8.17
N TYR A 79 10.43 6.72 -8.75
CA TYR A 79 10.99 7.60 -9.78
C TYR A 79 10.12 7.60 -11.05
N LEU A 80 9.71 6.43 -11.53
CA LEU A 80 8.81 6.29 -12.69
C LEU A 80 7.45 6.95 -12.43
N LEU A 81 6.88 6.79 -11.23
CA LEU A 81 5.64 7.47 -10.85
C LEU A 81 5.78 8.99 -10.97
N GLY A 82 6.89 9.55 -10.52
CA GLY A 82 7.17 10.99 -10.65
C GLY A 82 7.09 11.45 -12.10
N ILE A 83 7.71 10.74 -13.03
CA ILE A 83 7.68 11.06 -14.46
C ILE A 83 6.28 10.88 -15.06
N LEU A 84 5.62 9.76 -14.75
CA LEU A 84 4.32 9.43 -15.33
C LEU A 84 3.21 10.35 -14.83
N SER A 85 3.28 10.79 -13.57
CA SER A 85 2.27 11.67 -12.95
C SER A 85 2.20 13.07 -13.58
N VAL A 86 3.20 13.47 -14.36
CA VAL A 86 3.18 14.72 -15.13
C VAL A 86 2.21 14.64 -16.31
N LYS A 87 2.09 13.45 -16.94
CA LYS A 87 1.31 13.26 -18.16
C LYS A 87 -0.04 12.60 -17.93
N TRP A 88 -0.17 11.83 -16.86
CA TRP A 88 -1.32 10.98 -16.61
C TRP A 88 -2.00 11.36 -15.30
N LYS A 89 -3.32 11.21 -15.27
CA LYS A 89 -4.08 11.39 -14.03
C LYS A 89 -3.61 10.43 -12.95
N LEU A 90 -3.30 10.97 -11.77
CA LEU A 90 -2.70 10.19 -10.68
C LEU A 90 -3.61 9.05 -10.21
N THR A 91 -4.94 9.28 -10.17
CA THR A 91 -5.92 8.26 -9.79
C THR A 91 -5.95 7.09 -10.77
N ASN A 92 -5.82 7.35 -12.09
CA ASN A 92 -5.73 6.31 -13.11
C ASN A 92 -4.40 5.54 -13.02
N LEU A 93 -3.30 6.24 -12.73
CA LEU A 93 -2.00 5.60 -12.51
C LEU A 93 -2.07 4.63 -11.34
N ILE A 94 -2.63 5.06 -10.20
CA ILE A 94 -2.76 4.20 -9.02
C ILE A 94 -3.64 2.98 -9.32
N LEU A 95 -4.76 3.17 -10.04
CA LEU A 95 -5.59 2.04 -10.46
C LEU A 95 -4.78 1.02 -11.25
N ASN A 96 -4.13 1.45 -12.32
CA ASN A 96 -3.38 0.55 -13.20
C ASN A 96 -2.21 -0.11 -12.47
N LEU A 97 -1.41 0.66 -11.72
CA LEU A 97 -0.28 0.15 -10.94
C LEU A 97 -0.73 -0.88 -9.90
N SER A 98 -1.84 -0.62 -9.20
CA SER A 98 -2.39 -1.53 -8.19
C SER A 98 -2.94 -2.81 -8.83
N LEU A 99 -3.67 -2.72 -9.94
CA LEU A 99 -4.21 -3.89 -10.63
C LEU A 99 -3.09 -4.74 -11.24
N VAL A 100 -2.11 -4.11 -11.91
CA VAL A 100 -0.98 -4.85 -12.47
C VAL A 100 -0.12 -5.46 -11.36
N SER A 101 0.04 -4.78 -10.22
CA SER A 101 0.70 -5.34 -9.03
C SER A 101 -0.02 -6.58 -8.52
N ALA A 102 -1.36 -6.51 -8.37
CA ALA A 102 -2.17 -7.64 -7.93
C ALA A 102 -2.06 -8.83 -8.91
N VAL A 103 -2.13 -8.58 -10.22
CA VAL A 103 -1.93 -9.60 -11.25
C VAL A 103 -0.52 -10.20 -11.17
N SER A 104 0.51 -9.38 -10.99
CA SER A 104 1.90 -9.84 -10.83
C SER A 104 2.06 -10.71 -9.58
N MET A 105 1.38 -10.39 -8.47
CA MET A 105 1.37 -11.20 -7.25
C MET A 105 0.68 -12.57 -7.50
N ILE A 106 -0.42 -12.59 -8.24
CA ILE A 106 -1.11 -13.83 -8.61
C ILE A 106 -0.24 -14.67 -9.54
N ILE A 107 0.40 -14.05 -10.54
CA ILE A 107 1.34 -14.75 -11.44
C ILE A 107 2.50 -15.34 -10.61
N PHE A 108 3.07 -14.58 -9.69
CA PHE A 108 4.13 -15.04 -8.79
C PHE A 108 3.71 -16.31 -8.01
N ALA A 109 2.46 -16.35 -7.55
CA ALA A 109 1.90 -17.48 -6.83
C ALA A 109 1.72 -18.75 -7.70
N LEU A 110 1.53 -18.59 -9.01
CA LEU A 110 1.18 -19.68 -9.94
C LEU A 110 2.36 -20.19 -10.76
N VAL A 111 3.44 -19.41 -10.86
CA VAL A 111 4.62 -19.77 -11.67
C VAL A 111 5.40 -20.88 -10.94
N PRO A 112 5.94 -21.89 -11.70
CA PRO A 112 6.86 -22.85 -11.13
C PRO A 112 8.05 -22.19 -10.43
N ASN A 113 8.62 -22.87 -9.42
CA ASN A 113 9.73 -22.35 -8.59
C ASN A 113 11.04 -22.23 -9.42
N GLN A 114 11.06 -21.31 -10.39
CA GLN A 114 12.24 -20.94 -11.18
C GLN A 114 12.75 -19.60 -10.64
N LEU A 115 13.91 -19.63 -10.00
CA LEU A 115 14.48 -18.49 -9.28
C LEU A 115 14.55 -17.20 -10.11
N ASN A 116 14.98 -17.30 -11.37
CA ASN A 116 15.10 -16.14 -12.25
C ASN A 116 13.74 -15.44 -12.50
N ILE A 117 12.68 -16.24 -12.69
CA ILE A 117 11.34 -15.71 -12.93
C ILE A 117 10.80 -15.07 -11.64
N LEU A 118 11.02 -15.73 -10.49
CA LEU A 118 10.61 -15.19 -9.19
C LEU A 118 11.29 -13.85 -8.89
N PHE A 119 12.59 -13.70 -9.17
CA PHE A 119 13.32 -12.45 -8.99
C PHE A 119 12.80 -11.32 -9.88
N ILE A 120 12.51 -11.61 -11.15
CA ILE A 120 11.92 -10.64 -12.08
C ILE A 120 10.54 -10.18 -11.57
N LEU A 121 9.70 -11.12 -11.14
CA LEU A 121 8.38 -10.81 -10.61
C LEU A 121 8.44 -10.01 -9.30
N ILE A 122 9.35 -10.35 -8.39
CA ILE A 122 9.55 -9.60 -7.15
C ILE A 122 10.01 -8.17 -7.43
N LEU A 123 10.95 -7.97 -8.36
CA LEU A 123 11.36 -6.64 -8.80
C LEU A 123 10.18 -5.86 -9.38
N LEU A 124 9.40 -6.49 -10.25
CA LEU A 124 8.21 -5.89 -10.86
C LEU A 124 7.14 -5.53 -9.82
N ILE A 125 6.85 -6.44 -8.89
CA ILE A 125 5.94 -6.19 -7.77
C ILE A 125 6.44 -5.00 -6.95
N GLY A 126 7.73 -4.91 -6.68
CA GLY A 126 8.34 -3.78 -5.98
C GLY A 126 8.10 -2.45 -6.69
N ILE A 127 8.34 -2.40 -8.02
CA ILE A 127 8.09 -1.23 -8.86
C ILE A 127 6.62 -0.79 -8.75
N LEU A 128 5.70 -1.71 -8.97
CA LEU A 128 4.27 -1.43 -9.07
C LEU A 128 3.67 -1.07 -7.71
N GLN A 129 3.98 -1.87 -6.69
CA GLN A 129 3.43 -1.74 -5.34
C GLN A 129 3.84 -0.41 -4.69
N GLN A 130 5.13 -0.08 -4.72
CA GLN A 130 5.63 1.12 -4.07
C GLN A 130 5.26 2.39 -4.84
N SER A 131 5.14 2.31 -6.18
CA SER A 131 4.58 3.41 -6.98
C SER A 131 3.12 3.69 -6.61
N ALA A 132 2.27 2.66 -6.58
CA ALA A 132 0.87 2.82 -6.23
C ALA A 132 0.71 3.38 -4.80
N PHE A 133 1.48 2.83 -3.84
CA PHE A 133 1.51 3.29 -2.46
C PHE A 133 1.92 4.76 -2.34
N THR A 134 3.01 5.15 -2.99
CA THR A 134 3.50 6.55 -2.98
C THR A 134 2.51 7.49 -3.66
N GLY A 135 1.86 7.05 -4.74
CA GLY A 135 0.82 7.81 -5.43
C GLY A 135 -0.35 8.20 -4.51
N LEU A 136 -0.71 7.36 -3.54
CA LEU A 136 -1.78 7.67 -2.58
C LEU A 136 -1.51 8.94 -1.77
N TYR A 137 -0.25 9.25 -1.45
CA TYR A 137 0.09 10.49 -0.75
C TYR A 137 -0.23 11.72 -1.62
N GLY A 138 0.05 11.65 -2.91
CA GLY A 138 -0.32 12.69 -3.87
C GLY A 138 -1.83 12.86 -4.00
N VAL A 139 -2.58 11.76 -4.05
CA VAL A 139 -4.04 11.78 -4.07
C VAL A 139 -4.58 12.38 -2.77
N ALA A 140 -4.10 11.95 -1.60
CA ALA A 140 -4.52 12.48 -0.32
C ALA A 140 -4.26 13.99 -0.19
N ALA A 141 -3.11 14.46 -0.69
CA ALA A 141 -2.76 15.88 -0.67
C ALA A 141 -3.67 16.74 -1.56
N LYS A 142 -4.19 16.19 -2.66
CA LYS A 142 -5.14 16.87 -3.56
C LYS A 142 -6.60 16.76 -3.08
N ALA A 143 -6.93 15.72 -2.32
CA ALA A 143 -8.29 15.37 -1.96
C ALA A 143 -8.96 16.35 -0.99
N TYR A 144 -8.19 16.96 -0.10
CA TYR A 144 -8.71 17.84 0.93
C TYR A 144 -8.44 19.32 0.62
N PRO A 145 -9.40 20.23 0.97
CA PRO A 145 -9.16 21.67 0.96
C PRO A 145 -7.97 22.05 1.84
N THR A 146 -7.33 23.17 1.54
CA THR A 146 -6.11 23.64 2.22
C THR A 146 -6.25 23.71 3.73
N GLU A 147 -7.42 24.10 4.24
CA GLU A 147 -7.72 24.35 5.66
C GLU A 147 -7.65 23.08 6.51
N ILE A 148 -8.00 21.93 5.92
CA ILE A 148 -8.04 20.64 6.62
C ILE A 148 -7.10 19.59 6.02
N ARG A 149 -6.29 19.97 5.02
CA ARG A 149 -5.44 19.05 4.27
C ARG A 149 -4.45 18.31 5.16
N SER A 150 -3.71 19.01 6.01
CA SER A 150 -2.73 18.41 6.91
C SER A 150 -3.37 17.40 7.86
N THR A 151 -4.52 17.76 8.42
CA THR A 151 -5.29 16.87 9.30
C THR A 151 -5.84 15.67 8.52
N GLY A 152 -6.43 15.88 7.33
CA GLY A 152 -6.99 14.83 6.50
C GLY A 152 -5.95 13.81 6.05
N VAL A 153 -4.80 14.29 5.57
CA VAL A 153 -3.66 13.43 5.17
C VAL A 153 -3.07 12.71 6.39
N GLY A 154 -2.89 13.42 7.50
CA GLY A 154 -2.36 12.83 8.73
C GLY A 154 -3.24 11.68 9.26
N TRP A 155 -4.56 11.85 9.27
CA TRP A 155 -5.51 10.80 9.66
C TRP A 155 -5.54 9.65 8.66
N ALA A 156 -5.48 9.92 7.36
CA ALA A 156 -5.44 8.87 6.34
C ALA A 156 -4.21 7.97 6.49
N ILE A 157 -3.04 8.57 6.71
CA ILE A 157 -1.79 7.84 6.95
C ILE A 157 -1.84 7.14 8.32
N GLY A 158 -2.26 7.84 9.38
CA GLY A 158 -2.29 7.31 10.74
C GLY A 158 -3.16 6.05 10.86
N LEU A 159 -4.40 6.12 10.35
CA LEU A 159 -5.30 4.97 10.33
C LEU A 159 -4.82 3.90 9.33
N GLY A 160 -4.31 4.32 8.18
CA GLY A 160 -3.74 3.39 7.20
C GLY A 160 -2.59 2.56 7.76
N ARG A 161 -1.77 3.13 8.65
CA ARG A 161 -0.67 2.42 9.33
C ARG A 161 -1.12 1.23 10.17
N SER A 162 -2.38 1.15 10.60
CA SER A 162 -2.90 -0.07 11.23
C SER A 162 -2.82 -1.27 10.28
N GLY A 163 -2.92 -1.05 8.96
CA GLY A 163 -2.65 -2.07 7.94
C GLY A 163 -1.23 -2.63 8.01
N ALA A 164 -0.23 -1.79 8.33
CA ALA A 164 1.16 -2.23 8.48
C ALA A 164 1.37 -3.20 9.65
N VAL A 165 0.49 -3.19 10.63
CA VAL A 165 0.48 -4.14 11.75
C VAL A 165 -0.36 -5.36 11.39
N VAL A 166 -1.57 -5.13 10.88
CA VAL A 166 -2.53 -6.20 10.55
C VAL A 166 -2.03 -7.10 9.42
N GLY A 167 -1.43 -6.52 8.38
CA GLY A 167 -0.94 -7.28 7.22
C GLY A 167 0.05 -8.38 7.60
N PRO A 168 1.22 -8.05 8.19
CA PRO A 168 2.18 -9.07 8.61
C PRO A 168 1.63 -10.06 9.64
N ALA A 169 0.80 -9.60 10.58
CA ALA A 169 0.17 -10.47 11.58
C ALA A 169 -0.77 -11.49 10.93
N LEU A 170 -1.58 -11.04 9.96
CA LEU A 170 -2.49 -11.91 9.22
C LEU A 170 -1.72 -12.93 8.37
N ALA A 171 -0.63 -12.51 7.71
CA ALA A 171 0.24 -13.43 6.98
C ALA A 171 0.86 -14.48 7.90
N GLY A 172 1.33 -14.07 9.08
CA GLY A 172 1.84 -15.01 10.09
C GLY A 172 0.80 -16.03 10.51
N TYR A 173 -0.45 -15.61 10.71
CA TYR A 173 -1.55 -16.49 11.02
C TYR A 173 -1.83 -17.49 9.87
N LEU A 174 -1.84 -17.03 8.61
CA LEU A 174 -2.03 -17.91 7.46
C LEU A 174 -0.92 -18.94 7.34
N ILE A 175 0.34 -18.54 7.56
CA ILE A 175 1.48 -19.47 7.55
C ILE A 175 1.37 -20.50 8.67
N LEU A 176 0.99 -20.10 9.88
CA LEU A 176 0.75 -21.01 11.00
C LEU A 176 -0.41 -21.98 10.73
N ALA A 177 -1.42 -21.55 9.96
CA ALA A 177 -2.53 -22.38 9.52
C ALA A 177 -2.16 -23.32 8.35
N GLY A 178 -0.90 -23.32 7.91
CA GLY A 178 -0.39 -24.23 6.86
C GLY A 178 -0.52 -23.72 5.43
N TYR A 179 -0.91 -22.44 5.25
CA TYR A 179 -0.95 -21.83 3.91
C TYR A 179 0.46 -21.51 3.41
N ASP A 180 0.75 -21.89 2.19
CA ASP A 180 2.04 -21.72 1.53
C ASP A 180 2.28 -20.28 1.03
N MET A 181 3.42 -20.06 0.38
CA MET A 181 3.79 -18.79 -0.23
C MET A 181 2.75 -18.34 -1.26
N SER A 182 2.29 -19.26 -2.12
CA SER A 182 1.34 -18.97 -3.19
C SER A 182 0.02 -18.43 -2.64
N ALA A 183 -0.54 -19.08 -1.64
CA ALA A 183 -1.78 -18.68 -0.99
C ALA A 183 -1.66 -17.28 -0.36
N ASN A 184 -0.53 -16.98 0.29
CA ASN A 184 -0.28 -15.67 0.87
C ASN A 184 -0.22 -14.57 -0.20
N PHE A 185 0.48 -14.79 -1.32
CA PHE A 185 0.54 -13.79 -2.40
C PHE A 185 -0.83 -13.54 -3.04
N ILE A 186 -1.65 -14.58 -3.26
CA ILE A 186 -3.02 -14.45 -3.78
C ILE A 186 -3.90 -13.67 -2.79
N PHE A 187 -3.82 -14.00 -1.50
CA PHE A 187 -4.60 -13.31 -0.47
C PHE A 187 -4.29 -11.82 -0.43
N PHE A 188 -3.00 -11.45 -0.44
CA PHE A 188 -2.58 -10.05 -0.38
C PHE A 188 -2.65 -9.30 -1.72
N ALA A 189 -2.96 -9.97 -2.83
CA ALA A 189 -3.34 -9.32 -4.07
C ALA A 189 -4.72 -8.63 -3.98
N LEU A 190 -5.66 -9.18 -3.19
CA LEU A 190 -7.03 -8.63 -3.04
C LEU A 190 -7.04 -7.19 -2.48
N PRO A 191 -6.33 -6.86 -1.38
CA PRO A 191 -6.24 -5.49 -0.89
C PRO A 191 -5.73 -4.50 -1.94
N MET A 192 -4.83 -4.92 -2.84
CA MET A 192 -4.34 -4.04 -3.92
C MET A 192 -5.40 -3.75 -4.96
N ILE A 193 -6.22 -4.73 -5.32
CA ILE A 193 -7.37 -4.51 -6.20
C ILE A 193 -8.33 -3.50 -5.55
N VAL A 194 -8.66 -3.69 -4.28
CA VAL A 194 -9.51 -2.77 -3.52
C VAL A 194 -8.92 -1.37 -3.48
N CYS A 195 -7.61 -1.24 -3.19
CA CYS A 195 -6.90 0.04 -3.17
C CYS A 195 -7.03 0.77 -4.52
N GLY A 196 -6.73 0.10 -5.63
CA GLY A 196 -6.80 0.68 -6.96
C GLY A 196 -8.21 1.14 -7.35
N LEU A 197 -9.22 0.30 -7.11
CA LEU A 197 -10.62 0.62 -7.43
C LEU A 197 -11.15 1.80 -6.60
N ILE A 198 -10.76 1.88 -5.33
CA ILE A 198 -11.15 3.01 -4.47
C ILE A 198 -10.44 4.28 -4.94
N ALA A 199 -9.14 4.23 -5.20
CA ALA A 199 -8.38 5.38 -5.68
C ALA A 199 -8.97 5.96 -6.99
N TYR A 200 -9.36 5.11 -7.91
CA TYR A 200 -10.04 5.52 -9.15
C TYR A 200 -11.38 6.24 -8.88
N LYS A 201 -12.19 5.72 -7.94
CA LYS A 201 -13.50 6.32 -7.60
C LYS A 201 -13.38 7.68 -6.89
N LEU A 202 -12.20 8.04 -6.38
CA LEU A 202 -11.99 9.34 -5.76
C LEU A 202 -12.06 10.50 -6.76
N ASN A 203 -11.70 10.27 -8.03
CA ASN A 203 -11.80 11.21 -9.16
C ASN A 203 -11.42 12.66 -8.78
N ILE A 204 -10.20 12.85 -8.27
CA ILE A 204 -9.74 14.12 -7.67
C ILE A 204 -8.89 14.94 -8.66
N ASP A 205 -8.68 14.45 -9.87
CA ASP A 205 -7.86 15.09 -10.93
C ASP A 205 -8.71 15.95 -11.87
#